data_2686f28437a62569a87776e13f7367ed
#
_entry.id   2686f28437a62569a87776e13f7367ed
#
_cell.length_a   1.000
_cell.length_b   1.000
_cell.length_c   1.000
_cell.angle_alpha   90.00
_cell.angle_beta   90.00
_cell.angle_gamma   90.00
#
_symmetry.space_group_name_H-M   'P 1'
#
loop_
_entity.id
_entity.type
_entity.pdbx_description
1 polymer ?
#
loop_
_entity_poly.entity_id
_entity_poly.type
_entity_poly.pdbx_seq_one_letter_code
_entity_poly.pdbx_strand_id
1 'polypeptide(L)'
;LFSSRKISETDDIINPATGKTGGTIFNNAPCFGSNWGIGYAKRIKTFFEKTGFDIWENDGPFPGDQCASTSHPGHHGLEDSQWVQFNMQKELYHWLNARGVYINSPDWYFLDGANKTGLGYREVNFSLPRENQRILNRQNIFDALWEQNPAMGWGFVPLTAYQGGGKDAVLEPLHEHIEDYKQLMMQYYGAGIQACYRGPRLYDTEETKQTVIDVIQWYKKYRGILNADLIHLRRADGRDWDGFLHVNAQESGIKGLAMLFNPLKTPITRTIEIPLYYTGITKQAKITFGDKTVKTVTLDRFFKSKLTVTIPAESYVWFTVE
;
A
#
# COMPACT_ATOMS: atom_id res chain seq x y z
N LEU A 1 -0.71 -9.08 -18.14
CA LEU A 1 -1.11 -10.11 -19.11
C LEU A 1 -1.83 -9.55 -20.30
N PHE A 2 -2.05 -8.25 -20.32
CA PHE A 2 -2.47 -7.52 -21.50
C PHE A 2 -1.29 -7.47 -22.46
N SER A 3 -1.01 -8.61 -23.07
CA SER A 3 0.05 -8.65 -24.04
C SER A 3 -0.50 -8.05 -25.33
N SER A 4 0.30 -7.21 -25.96
CA SER A 4 0.09 -6.82 -27.37
C SER A 4 0.12 -8.04 -28.31
N ARG A 5 0.36 -9.24 -27.80
CA ARG A 5 0.33 -10.48 -28.57
C ARG A 5 -1.10 -10.93 -28.71
N LYS A 6 -1.49 -11.18 -29.96
CA LYS A 6 -2.80 -11.73 -30.29
C LYS A 6 -2.97 -13.09 -29.61
N ILE A 7 -4.01 -13.21 -28.78
CA ILE A 7 -4.44 -14.47 -28.18
C ILE A 7 -5.20 -15.25 -29.27
N SER A 8 -5.18 -16.57 -29.20
CA SER A 8 -6.00 -17.38 -30.08
C SER A 8 -7.48 -17.06 -29.84
N GLU A 9 -8.23 -16.89 -30.91
CA GLU A 9 -9.69 -16.65 -30.80
C GLU A 9 -10.40 -17.76 -30.05
N THR A 10 -9.86 -18.97 -30.05
CA THR A 10 -10.41 -20.12 -29.30
C THR A 10 -10.19 -20.04 -27.80
N ASP A 11 -9.29 -19.15 -27.33
CA ASP A 11 -8.93 -18.97 -25.93
C ASP A 11 -9.41 -17.62 -25.39
N ASP A 12 -9.90 -16.74 -26.27
CA ASP A 12 -10.35 -15.41 -25.88
C ASP A 12 -11.74 -15.47 -25.21
N ILE A 13 -12.04 -14.49 -24.39
CA ILE A 13 -13.37 -14.27 -23.83
C ILE A 13 -14.38 -14.11 -24.99
N ILE A 14 -15.51 -14.76 -24.87
CA ILE A 14 -16.68 -14.49 -25.73
C ILE A 14 -17.56 -13.51 -24.96
N ASN A 15 -17.67 -12.30 -25.48
CA ASN A 15 -18.47 -11.23 -24.86
C ASN A 15 -19.97 -11.60 -24.92
N PRO A 16 -20.66 -11.70 -23.77
CA PRO A 16 -22.06 -12.14 -23.74
C PRO A 16 -23.02 -11.17 -24.43
N ALA A 17 -22.68 -9.89 -24.52
CA ALA A 17 -23.56 -8.92 -25.21
C ALA A 17 -23.44 -8.96 -26.73
N THR A 18 -22.29 -9.34 -27.27
CA THR A 18 -22.02 -9.30 -28.71
C THR A 18 -21.89 -10.69 -29.36
N GLY A 19 -21.64 -11.73 -28.55
CA GLY A 19 -21.31 -13.07 -29.03
C GLY A 19 -19.95 -13.16 -29.76
N LYS A 20 -19.12 -12.13 -29.70
CA LYS A 20 -17.82 -12.07 -30.38
C LYS A 20 -16.67 -12.18 -29.36
N THR A 21 -15.50 -12.50 -29.88
CA THR A 21 -14.26 -12.47 -29.09
C THR A 21 -13.97 -11.08 -28.52
N GLY A 22 -13.41 -11.02 -27.34
CA GLY A 22 -13.07 -9.80 -26.59
C GLY A 22 -13.82 -9.67 -25.28
N GLY A 23 -13.11 -9.27 -24.23
CA GLY A 23 -13.69 -9.08 -22.90
C GLY A 23 -14.65 -7.89 -22.81
N THR A 24 -15.40 -7.82 -21.72
CA THR A 24 -16.32 -6.72 -21.44
C THR A 24 -15.57 -5.42 -21.04
N ILE A 25 -14.37 -5.56 -20.50
CA ILE A 25 -13.52 -4.44 -20.04
C ILE A 25 -12.39 -4.20 -21.04
N PHE A 26 -11.78 -5.28 -21.56
CA PHE A 26 -10.62 -5.21 -22.46
C PHE A 26 -10.89 -6.01 -23.73
N ASN A 27 -10.55 -5.44 -24.88
CA ASN A 27 -10.89 -6.02 -26.18
C ASN A 27 -10.16 -7.33 -26.52
N ASN A 28 -9.06 -7.66 -25.85
CA ASN A 28 -8.28 -8.85 -26.11
C ASN A 28 -7.90 -9.46 -24.76
N ALA A 29 -8.78 -10.24 -24.20
CA ALA A 29 -8.63 -10.81 -22.89
C ALA A 29 -8.78 -12.34 -22.95
N PRO A 30 -7.74 -13.11 -22.56
CA PRO A 30 -7.86 -14.56 -22.50
C PRO A 30 -8.84 -14.96 -21.39
N CYS A 31 -9.63 -15.99 -21.67
CA CYS A 31 -10.41 -16.63 -20.63
C CYS A 31 -9.50 -17.54 -19.79
N PHE A 32 -9.50 -17.38 -18.47
CA PHE A 32 -8.71 -18.24 -17.59
C PHE A 32 -9.25 -19.69 -17.59
N GLY A 33 -10.51 -19.91 -17.93
CA GLY A 33 -11.12 -21.22 -18.13
C GLY A 33 -10.81 -21.88 -19.46
N SER A 34 -10.07 -21.22 -20.37
CA SER A 34 -9.63 -21.78 -21.65
C SER A 34 -8.35 -22.63 -21.50
N ASN A 35 -7.95 -23.30 -22.58
CA ASN A 35 -6.67 -24.00 -22.62
C ASN A 35 -5.47 -23.07 -22.36
N TRP A 36 -5.56 -21.81 -22.80
CA TRP A 36 -4.55 -20.81 -22.51
C TRP A 36 -4.40 -20.59 -21.00
N GLY A 37 -5.52 -20.36 -20.26
CA GLY A 37 -5.49 -20.11 -18.82
C GLY A 37 -4.97 -21.29 -18.01
N ILE A 38 -5.42 -22.50 -18.34
CA ILE A 38 -4.93 -23.75 -17.74
C ILE A 38 -3.42 -23.90 -17.97
N GLY A 39 -2.99 -23.71 -19.22
CA GLY A 39 -1.56 -23.75 -19.56
C GLY A 39 -0.76 -22.64 -18.92
N TYR A 40 -1.34 -21.46 -18.76
CA TYR A 40 -0.70 -20.32 -18.11
C TYR A 40 -0.43 -20.61 -16.61
N ALA A 41 -1.42 -21.04 -15.87
CA ALA A 41 -1.25 -21.40 -14.46
C ALA A 41 -0.15 -22.45 -14.26
N LYS A 42 -0.10 -23.46 -15.13
CA LYS A 42 0.97 -24.48 -15.12
C LYS A 42 2.36 -23.86 -15.40
N ARG A 43 2.46 -22.95 -16.37
CA ARG A 43 3.73 -22.28 -16.67
C ARG A 43 4.22 -21.40 -15.52
N ILE A 44 3.31 -20.67 -14.86
CA ILE A 44 3.68 -19.86 -13.69
C ILE A 44 4.20 -20.75 -12.56
N LYS A 45 3.52 -21.84 -12.22
CA LYS A 45 3.98 -22.79 -11.21
C LYS A 45 5.38 -23.30 -11.53
N THR A 46 5.60 -23.76 -12.77
CA THR A 46 6.91 -24.23 -13.22
C THR A 46 7.97 -23.14 -13.18
N PHE A 47 7.63 -21.90 -13.51
CA PHE A 47 8.54 -20.78 -13.47
C PHE A 47 9.02 -20.50 -12.03
N PHE A 48 8.11 -20.41 -11.08
CA PHE A 48 8.48 -20.18 -9.67
C PHE A 48 9.31 -21.33 -9.09
N GLU A 49 8.96 -22.58 -9.41
CA GLU A 49 9.75 -23.76 -9.00
C GLU A 49 11.19 -23.74 -9.51
N LYS A 50 11.40 -23.25 -10.74
CA LYS A 50 12.73 -23.21 -11.37
C LYS A 50 13.57 -22.00 -10.98
N THR A 51 12.95 -20.87 -10.70
CA THR A 51 13.64 -19.60 -10.52
C THR A 51 13.77 -19.16 -9.07
N GLY A 52 12.86 -19.61 -8.20
CA GLY A 52 12.85 -19.22 -6.79
C GLY A 52 12.51 -17.74 -6.56
N PHE A 53 11.73 -17.11 -7.44
CA PHE A 53 11.29 -15.74 -7.22
C PHE A 53 10.37 -15.64 -5.99
N ASP A 54 10.46 -14.52 -5.27
CA ASP A 54 9.77 -14.31 -3.99
C ASP A 54 8.47 -13.50 -4.13
N ILE A 55 8.21 -12.90 -5.29
CA ILE A 55 7.06 -12.02 -5.51
C ILE A 55 6.33 -12.41 -6.79
N TRP A 56 5.02 -12.52 -6.68
CA TRP A 56 4.09 -12.59 -7.80
C TRP A 56 3.25 -11.33 -7.85
N GLU A 57 3.38 -10.54 -8.92
CA GLU A 57 2.52 -9.38 -9.18
C GLU A 57 1.46 -9.75 -10.22
N ASN A 58 0.19 -9.49 -9.89
CA ASN A 58 -0.93 -9.70 -10.81
C ASN A 58 -1.85 -8.47 -10.83
N ASP A 59 -1.88 -7.79 -11.97
CA ASP A 59 -2.68 -6.60 -12.23
C ASP A 59 -3.85 -6.92 -13.19
N GLY A 60 -4.56 -7.98 -12.94
CA GLY A 60 -5.75 -8.39 -13.71
C GLY A 60 -5.56 -9.68 -14.53
N PRO A 61 -6.63 -10.19 -15.13
CA PRO A 61 -8.02 -9.79 -14.97
C PRO A 61 -8.53 -10.08 -13.56
N PHE A 62 -9.26 -9.10 -13.03
CA PHE A 62 -9.86 -9.21 -11.70
C PHE A 62 -11.15 -10.02 -11.80
N PRO A 63 -11.55 -10.72 -10.83
CA PRO A 63 -12.30 -11.95 -10.60
C PRO A 63 -12.59 -12.82 -11.85
N GLY A 64 -12.00 -12.53 -13.00
CA GLY A 64 -12.35 -13.10 -14.29
C GLY A 64 -13.42 -12.29 -15.01
N ASP A 65 -13.31 -12.19 -16.33
CA ASP A 65 -14.32 -11.54 -17.16
C ASP A 65 -15.46 -12.50 -17.49
N GLN A 66 -16.67 -12.00 -17.73
CA GLN A 66 -17.79 -12.82 -18.17
C GLN A 66 -17.51 -13.43 -19.54
N CYS A 67 -17.63 -14.74 -19.66
CA CYS A 67 -17.34 -15.47 -20.89
C CYS A 67 -18.52 -16.36 -21.29
N ALA A 68 -19.12 -16.06 -22.43
CA ALA A 68 -20.23 -16.83 -22.97
C ALA A 68 -19.79 -18.07 -23.82
N SER A 69 -18.51 -18.40 -23.84
CA SER A 69 -18.01 -19.57 -24.54
C SER A 69 -18.55 -20.86 -23.91
N THR A 70 -19.02 -21.79 -24.73
CA THR A 70 -19.41 -23.14 -24.34
C THR A 70 -18.37 -24.19 -24.74
N SER A 71 -17.25 -23.74 -25.31
CA SER A 71 -16.16 -24.62 -25.80
C SER A 71 -14.91 -24.59 -24.94
N HIS A 72 -14.84 -23.72 -23.93
CA HIS A 72 -13.70 -23.67 -23.00
C HIS A 72 -13.76 -24.85 -22.05
N PRO A 73 -12.63 -25.54 -21.80
CA PRO A 73 -12.65 -26.78 -20.99
C PRO A 73 -12.89 -26.52 -19.49
N GLY A 74 -12.68 -25.32 -19.01
CA GLY A 74 -12.78 -25.00 -17.59
C GLY A 74 -14.17 -24.57 -17.13
N HIS A 75 -15.06 -24.12 -18.03
CA HIS A 75 -16.42 -23.71 -17.68
C HIS A 75 -17.43 -24.12 -18.78
N HIS A 76 -18.72 -24.15 -18.43
CA HIS A 76 -19.77 -24.61 -19.32
C HIS A 76 -20.42 -23.48 -20.12
N GLY A 77 -20.33 -22.24 -19.65
CA GLY A 77 -20.91 -21.08 -20.31
C GLY A 77 -20.80 -19.80 -19.47
N LEU A 78 -21.70 -18.85 -19.76
CA LEU A 78 -21.72 -17.56 -19.08
C LEU A 78 -21.89 -17.68 -17.54
N GLU A 79 -22.77 -18.57 -17.11
CA GLU A 79 -23.28 -18.65 -15.75
C GLU A 79 -22.25 -19.11 -14.74
N ASP A 80 -21.28 -19.93 -15.16
CA ASP A 80 -20.22 -20.43 -14.30
C ASP A 80 -18.84 -19.84 -14.62
N SER A 81 -18.73 -19.09 -15.72
CA SER A 81 -17.44 -18.64 -16.24
C SER A 81 -16.61 -17.80 -15.25
N GLN A 82 -17.22 -16.83 -14.58
CA GLN A 82 -16.50 -15.97 -13.61
C GLN A 82 -16.09 -16.76 -12.36
N TRP A 83 -17.01 -17.61 -11.86
CA TRP A 83 -16.72 -18.44 -10.70
C TRP A 83 -15.55 -19.40 -10.94
N VAL A 84 -15.51 -20.03 -12.11
CA VAL A 84 -14.41 -20.92 -12.48
C VAL A 84 -13.10 -20.16 -12.60
N GLN A 85 -13.09 -19.04 -13.33
CA GLN A 85 -11.89 -18.22 -13.49
C GLN A 85 -11.37 -17.71 -12.15
N PHE A 86 -12.25 -17.25 -11.27
CA PHE A 86 -11.91 -16.85 -9.91
C PHE A 86 -11.24 -17.99 -9.14
N ASN A 87 -11.83 -19.18 -9.12
CA ASN A 87 -11.29 -20.32 -8.40
C ASN A 87 -9.91 -20.74 -8.94
N MET A 88 -9.71 -20.73 -10.25
CA MET A 88 -8.41 -21.06 -10.84
C MET A 88 -7.32 -20.06 -10.44
N GLN A 89 -7.65 -18.78 -10.38
CA GLN A 89 -6.71 -17.75 -9.90
C GLN A 89 -6.44 -17.91 -8.40
N LYS A 90 -7.48 -18.14 -7.60
CA LYS A 90 -7.38 -18.42 -6.18
C LYS A 90 -6.47 -19.61 -5.88
N GLU A 91 -6.65 -20.70 -6.59
CA GLU A 91 -5.79 -21.89 -6.46
C GLU A 91 -4.32 -21.59 -6.80
N LEU A 92 -4.07 -20.77 -7.80
CA LEU A 92 -2.72 -20.32 -8.12
C LEU A 92 -2.12 -19.48 -6.98
N TYR A 93 -2.89 -18.56 -6.41
CA TYR A 93 -2.45 -17.72 -5.29
C TYR A 93 -2.18 -18.55 -4.04
N HIS A 94 -3.06 -19.49 -3.68
CA HIS A 94 -2.82 -20.41 -2.57
C HIS A 94 -1.56 -21.26 -2.78
N TRP A 95 -1.35 -21.75 -3.99
CA TRP A 95 -0.17 -22.51 -4.34
C TRP A 95 1.14 -21.69 -4.18
N LEU A 96 1.12 -20.43 -4.59
CA LEU A 96 2.23 -19.48 -4.45
C LEU A 96 2.47 -19.13 -2.97
N ASN A 97 1.42 -18.76 -2.26
CA ASN A 97 1.48 -18.39 -0.85
C ASN A 97 2.04 -19.52 0.03
N ALA A 98 1.60 -20.75 -0.21
CA ALA A 98 2.11 -21.94 0.50
C ALA A 98 3.62 -22.18 0.30
N ARG A 99 4.24 -21.51 -0.66
CA ARG A 99 5.69 -21.53 -0.94
C ARG A 99 6.43 -20.29 -0.45
N GLY A 100 5.76 -19.43 0.30
CA GLY A 100 6.32 -18.17 0.80
C GLY A 100 6.43 -17.07 -0.24
N VAL A 101 5.81 -17.23 -1.41
CA VAL A 101 5.78 -16.18 -2.44
C VAL A 101 4.80 -15.09 -2.01
N TYR A 102 5.30 -13.86 -1.96
CA TYR A 102 4.48 -12.68 -1.68
C TYR A 102 3.61 -12.35 -2.89
N ILE A 103 2.29 -12.23 -2.68
CA ILE A 103 1.33 -11.93 -3.74
C ILE A 103 1.01 -10.45 -3.71
N ASN A 104 1.44 -9.75 -4.74
CA ASN A 104 1.14 -8.35 -4.99
C ASN A 104 -0.06 -8.22 -5.95
N SER A 105 -1.27 -8.22 -5.38
CA SER A 105 -2.50 -7.96 -6.13
C SER A 105 -3.11 -6.65 -5.64
N PRO A 106 -3.41 -5.69 -6.53
CA PRO A 106 -3.97 -4.41 -6.14
C PRO A 106 -5.43 -4.50 -5.68
N ASP A 107 -6.07 -5.64 -5.89
CA ASP A 107 -7.46 -5.84 -5.55
C ASP A 107 -7.67 -6.73 -4.33
N TRP A 108 -8.74 -6.43 -3.63
CA TRP A 108 -9.21 -7.11 -2.42
C TRP A 108 -10.16 -8.29 -2.71
N TYR A 109 -10.25 -8.72 -3.96
CA TYR A 109 -11.12 -9.81 -4.37
C TYR A 109 -10.71 -11.18 -3.84
N PHE A 110 -9.44 -11.39 -3.55
CA PHE A 110 -8.90 -12.68 -3.15
C PHE A 110 -8.56 -12.68 -1.65
N LEU A 111 -9.57 -12.59 -0.80
CA LEU A 111 -9.42 -12.51 0.66
C LEU A 111 -8.90 -13.81 1.31
N ASP A 112 -8.71 -14.85 0.54
CA ASP A 112 -8.44 -16.20 1.01
C ASP A 112 -6.96 -16.59 0.91
N GLY A 113 -6.07 -15.78 1.45
CA GLY A 113 -4.64 -16.02 1.55
C GLY A 113 -3.80 -15.33 0.48
N ALA A 114 -4.39 -14.54 -0.41
CA ALA A 114 -3.66 -13.59 -1.22
C ALA A 114 -3.34 -12.35 -0.39
N ASN A 115 -2.10 -11.89 -0.47
CA ASN A 115 -1.71 -10.64 0.15
C ASN A 115 -2.20 -9.50 -0.73
N LYS A 116 -3.07 -8.69 -0.17
CA LYS A 116 -3.45 -7.45 -0.80
C LYS A 116 -2.42 -6.39 -0.46
N THR A 117 -2.11 -5.55 -1.41
CA THR A 117 -0.94 -4.70 -1.29
C THR A 117 -1.21 -3.28 -1.61
N GLY A 118 -2.03 -2.82 -2.26
CA GLY A 118 -2.24 -1.45 -2.72
C GLY A 118 -2.71 -0.46 -1.66
N LEU A 119 -2.17 -0.50 -0.45
CA LEU A 119 -2.42 0.56 0.53
C LEU A 119 -1.97 1.90 -0.05
N GLY A 120 -2.92 2.76 -0.36
CA GLY A 120 -2.64 4.00 -1.08
C GLY A 120 -2.57 3.85 -2.61
N TYR A 121 -2.77 2.65 -3.16
CA TYR A 121 -2.94 2.49 -4.59
C TYR A 121 -4.32 3.03 -5.01
N ARG A 122 -4.29 4.21 -5.61
CA ARG A 122 -5.42 4.81 -6.31
C ARG A 122 -4.84 5.54 -7.51
N GLU A 123 -5.09 5.03 -8.71
CA GLU A 123 -4.57 5.62 -9.95
C GLU A 123 -4.93 7.10 -10.09
N VAL A 124 -6.11 7.48 -9.66
CA VAL A 124 -6.55 8.87 -9.65
C VAL A 124 -5.67 9.79 -8.80
N ASN A 125 -5.00 9.28 -7.78
CA ASN A 125 -4.13 10.09 -6.91
C ASN A 125 -2.88 10.55 -7.64
N PHE A 126 -2.41 9.84 -8.67
CA PHE A 126 -1.21 10.21 -9.42
C PHE A 126 -1.38 11.45 -10.30
N SER A 127 -2.63 11.80 -10.60
CA SER A 127 -2.95 13.00 -11.38
C SER A 127 -3.24 14.22 -10.53
N LEU A 128 -3.32 14.07 -9.22
CA LEU A 128 -3.61 15.16 -8.29
C LEU A 128 -2.36 15.97 -7.96
N PRO A 129 -2.49 17.27 -7.65
CA PRO A 129 -1.39 18.05 -7.10
C PRO A 129 -0.76 17.39 -5.87
N ARG A 130 0.54 17.54 -5.68
CA ARG A 130 1.32 16.93 -4.59
C ARG A 130 0.69 17.13 -3.20
N GLU A 131 0.20 18.33 -2.91
CA GLU A 131 -0.47 18.63 -1.64
C GLU A 131 -1.73 17.77 -1.41
N ASN A 132 -2.52 17.54 -2.46
CA ASN A 132 -3.71 16.72 -2.39
C ASN A 132 -3.36 15.22 -2.28
N GLN A 133 -2.33 14.77 -3.01
CA GLN A 133 -1.84 13.39 -2.90
C GLN A 133 -1.48 13.05 -1.47
N ARG A 134 -0.78 13.95 -0.76
CA ARG A 134 -0.39 13.73 0.63
C ARG A 134 -1.61 13.43 1.53
N ILE A 135 -2.67 14.23 1.42
CA ILE A 135 -3.88 14.04 2.21
C ILE A 135 -4.61 12.75 1.84
N LEU A 136 -4.84 12.53 0.55
CA LEU A 136 -5.58 11.37 0.05
C LEU A 136 -4.84 10.05 0.29
N ASN A 137 -3.52 10.05 0.17
CA ASN A 137 -2.73 8.86 0.48
C ASN A 137 -2.87 8.46 1.96
N ARG A 138 -2.85 9.42 2.89
CA ARG A 138 -3.08 9.13 4.31
C ARG A 138 -4.53 8.72 4.61
N GLN A 139 -5.52 9.22 3.87
CA GLN A 139 -6.89 8.70 3.93
C GLN A 139 -6.96 7.24 3.49
N ASN A 140 -6.33 6.92 2.37
CA ASN A 140 -6.30 5.54 1.85
C ASN A 140 -5.56 4.60 2.81
N ILE A 141 -4.45 5.05 3.41
CA ILE A 141 -3.75 4.31 4.45
C ILE A 141 -4.67 4.05 5.64
N PHE A 142 -5.35 5.08 6.13
CA PHE A 142 -6.29 4.95 7.24
C PHE A 142 -7.40 3.93 6.92
N ASP A 143 -8.04 4.08 5.78
CA ASP A 143 -9.18 3.24 5.40
C ASP A 143 -8.76 1.77 5.18
N ALA A 144 -7.60 1.54 4.56
CA ALA A 144 -7.12 0.20 4.26
C ALA A 144 -6.56 -0.55 5.48
N LEU A 145 -6.02 0.15 6.47
CA LEU A 145 -5.43 -0.48 7.67
C LEU A 145 -6.46 -1.09 8.63
N TRP A 146 -7.75 -0.85 8.43
CA TRP A 146 -8.81 -1.59 9.11
C TRP A 146 -8.91 -3.05 8.63
N GLU A 147 -8.43 -3.32 7.43
CA GLU A 147 -8.53 -4.62 6.77
C GLU A 147 -7.20 -5.37 6.72
N GLN A 148 -6.06 -4.68 6.87
CA GLN A 148 -4.75 -5.24 6.59
C GLN A 148 -3.66 -4.72 7.52
N ASN A 149 -2.63 -5.56 7.73
CA ASN A 149 -1.40 -5.15 8.36
C ASN A 149 -0.60 -4.18 7.44
N PRO A 150 -0.05 -3.07 7.96
CA PRO A 150 0.76 -2.12 7.20
C PRO A 150 1.92 -2.76 6.43
N ALA A 151 2.61 -3.71 7.04
CA ALA A 151 3.76 -4.39 6.41
C ALA A 151 3.41 -5.15 5.11
N MET A 152 2.14 -5.38 4.85
CA MET A 152 1.63 -6.01 3.62
C MET A 152 1.30 -5.00 2.53
N GLY A 153 1.43 -3.70 2.80
CA GLY A 153 1.03 -2.64 1.90
C GLY A 153 2.21 -1.99 1.17
N TRP A 154 1.87 -1.30 0.08
CA TRP A 154 2.78 -0.41 -0.63
C TRP A 154 2.03 0.81 -1.15
N GLY A 155 2.77 1.91 -1.33
CA GLY A 155 2.22 3.16 -1.84
C GLY A 155 3.10 3.73 -2.97
N PHE A 156 2.48 4.40 -3.94
CA PHE A 156 3.20 5.00 -5.05
C PHE A 156 3.89 6.30 -4.64
N VAL A 157 5.14 6.42 -5.10
CA VAL A 157 5.91 7.67 -5.11
C VAL A 157 6.10 8.08 -6.57
N PRO A 158 5.28 9.01 -7.11
CA PRO A 158 5.29 9.38 -8.52
C PRO A 158 6.46 10.32 -8.83
N LEU A 159 7.62 9.76 -9.15
CA LEU A 159 8.81 10.55 -9.50
C LEU A 159 8.61 11.24 -10.85
N THR A 160 8.04 10.56 -11.84
CA THR A 160 7.72 11.10 -13.17
C THR A 160 6.23 10.97 -13.47
N ALA A 161 5.78 11.60 -14.53
CA ALA A 161 4.39 11.52 -14.97
C ALA A 161 3.98 10.06 -15.24
N TYR A 162 2.86 9.67 -14.66
CA TYR A 162 2.25 8.36 -14.79
C TYR A 162 0.73 8.53 -14.92
N GLN A 163 0.13 7.86 -15.88
CA GLN A 163 -1.31 7.88 -16.13
C GLN A 163 -1.97 9.28 -16.13
N GLY A 164 -1.37 10.21 -16.84
CA GLY A 164 -1.94 11.54 -17.06
C GLY A 164 -1.65 12.58 -15.99
N GLY A 165 -0.86 12.27 -14.96
CA GLY A 165 -0.42 13.27 -13.98
C GLY A 165 0.38 14.39 -14.64
N GLY A 166 0.01 15.65 -14.38
CA GLY A 166 0.74 16.83 -14.85
C GLY A 166 1.97 17.15 -13.99
N LYS A 167 2.66 18.24 -14.33
CA LYS A 167 3.86 18.71 -13.60
C LYS A 167 3.62 18.96 -12.10
N ASP A 168 2.41 19.30 -11.71
CA ASP A 168 2.06 19.54 -10.30
C ASP A 168 1.85 18.24 -9.49
N ALA A 169 1.75 17.10 -10.19
CA ALA A 169 1.55 15.79 -9.59
C ALA A 169 2.86 15.02 -9.36
N VAL A 170 3.91 15.31 -10.16
CA VAL A 170 5.18 14.57 -10.16
C VAL A 170 6.24 15.25 -9.31
N LEU A 171 7.26 14.50 -8.93
CA LEU A 171 8.35 14.98 -8.08
C LEU A 171 9.59 15.42 -8.88
N GLU A 172 9.71 15.02 -10.16
CA GLU A 172 10.80 15.50 -11.01
C GLU A 172 10.59 16.97 -11.43
N PRO A 173 11.64 17.83 -11.37
CA PRO A 173 12.99 17.52 -10.87
C PRO A 173 13.01 17.39 -9.33
N LEU A 174 13.67 16.33 -8.82
CA LEU A 174 13.56 15.95 -7.40
C LEU A 174 14.13 17.02 -6.46
N HIS A 175 15.19 17.72 -6.85
CA HIS A 175 15.78 18.78 -6.05
C HIS A 175 14.88 20.03 -5.88
N GLU A 176 13.93 20.25 -6.79
CA GLU A 176 12.93 21.33 -6.66
C GLU A 176 11.78 20.95 -5.74
N HIS A 177 11.58 19.65 -5.47
CA HIS A 177 10.46 19.11 -4.70
C HIS A 177 10.91 18.22 -3.53
N ILE A 178 12.07 18.51 -2.96
CA ILE A 178 12.72 17.66 -1.96
C ILE A 178 11.85 17.45 -0.71
N GLU A 179 11.16 18.48 -0.24
CA GLU A 179 10.28 18.38 0.93
C GLU A 179 9.02 17.56 0.63
N ASP A 180 8.42 17.71 -0.55
CA ASP A 180 7.31 16.87 -0.99
C ASP A 180 7.73 15.39 -1.08
N TYR A 181 8.91 15.14 -1.63
CA TYR A 181 9.46 13.80 -1.75
C TYR A 181 9.71 13.16 -0.39
N LYS A 182 10.35 13.89 0.52
CA LYS A 182 10.59 13.45 1.90
C LYS A 182 9.29 13.13 2.62
N GLN A 183 8.28 14.00 2.50
CA GLN A 183 6.99 13.79 3.15
C GLN A 183 6.24 12.59 2.60
N LEU A 184 6.27 12.36 1.28
CA LEU A 184 5.67 11.16 0.68
C LEU A 184 6.35 9.88 1.19
N MET A 185 7.68 9.85 1.24
CA MET A 185 8.40 8.72 1.82
C MET A 185 8.05 8.52 3.30
N MET A 186 8.06 9.60 4.10
CA MET A 186 7.80 9.50 5.53
C MET A 186 6.37 9.09 5.86
N GLN A 187 5.38 9.43 5.06
CA GLN A 187 4.01 8.95 5.30
C GLN A 187 3.85 7.45 5.02
N TYR A 188 4.57 6.91 4.01
CA TYR A 188 4.54 5.48 3.73
C TYR A 188 5.38 4.67 4.72
N TYR A 189 6.65 4.99 4.84
CA TYR A 189 7.53 4.30 5.78
C TYR A 189 7.10 4.49 7.23
N GLY A 190 6.57 5.67 7.57
CA GLY A 190 6.01 5.95 8.89
C GLY A 190 4.76 5.13 9.21
N ALA A 191 4.03 4.66 8.20
CA ALA A 191 2.92 3.73 8.34
C ALA A 191 3.34 2.25 8.20
N GLY A 192 4.63 1.96 8.06
CA GLY A 192 5.13 0.60 7.82
C GLY A 192 4.87 0.08 6.40
N ILE A 193 4.53 0.98 5.47
CA ILE A 193 4.18 0.65 4.09
C ILE A 193 5.40 0.81 3.19
N GLN A 194 5.57 -0.09 2.23
CA GLN A 194 6.66 -0.01 1.26
C GLN A 194 6.40 1.11 0.24
N ALA A 195 7.46 1.84 -0.12
CA ALA A 195 7.40 2.82 -1.21
C ALA A 195 7.67 2.15 -2.56
N CYS A 196 6.75 2.31 -3.50
CA CYS A 196 6.92 1.92 -4.89
C CYS A 196 7.26 3.15 -5.73
N TYR A 197 8.53 3.32 -6.03
CA TYR A 197 9.03 4.46 -6.77
C TYR A 197 8.77 4.30 -8.28
N ARG A 198 8.13 5.30 -8.88
CA ARG A 198 7.82 5.32 -10.31
C ARG A 198 8.59 6.42 -11.02
N GLY A 199 9.74 6.06 -11.56
CA GLY A 199 10.62 6.98 -12.31
C GLY A 199 11.99 6.36 -12.59
N PRO A 200 12.84 7.05 -13.37
CA PRO A 200 14.11 6.49 -13.84
C PRO A 200 15.23 6.53 -12.80
N ARG A 201 15.05 7.30 -11.70
CA ARG A 201 16.09 7.50 -10.67
C ARG A 201 15.45 7.83 -9.32
N LEU A 202 16.16 7.54 -8.24
CA LEU A 202 15.73 7.84 -6.87
C LEU A 202 16.25 9.21 -6.37
N TYR A 203 17.23 9.78 -7.02
CA TYR A 203 17.83 11.08 -6.68
C TYR A 203 18.48 11.70 -7.92
N ASP A 204 18.55 13.02 -7.95
CA ASP A 204 19.12 13.83 -9.04
C ASP A 204 20.27 14.71 -8.56
N THR A 205 20.42 14.93 -7.26
CA THR A 205 21.51 15.67 -6.60
C THR A 205 22.02 14.92 -5.38
N GLU A 206 23.17 15.33 -4.82
CA GLU A 206 23.66 14.76 -3.55
C GLU A 206 22.72 15.08 -2.38
N GLU A 207 22.03 16.21 -2.40
CA GLU A 207 21.05 16.58 -1.37
C GLU A 207 19.83 15.64 -1.40
N THR A 208 19.26 15.39 -2.58
CA THR A 208 18.14 14.44 -2.72
C THR A 208 18.56 13.03 -2.37
N LYS A 209 19.80 12.63 -2.73
CA LYS A 209 20.36 11.34 -2.35
C LYS A 209 20.48 11.20 -0.82
N GLN A 210 21.01 12.22 -0.16
CA GLN A 210 21.12 12.21 1.30
C GLN A 210 19.74 12.11 1.97
N THR A 211 18.74 12.83 1.45
CA THR A 211 17.37 12.76 1.93
C THR A 211 16.80 11.34 1.83
N VAL A 212 17.00 10.66 0.71
CA VAL A 212 16.57 9.27 0.53
C VAL A 212 17.30 8.35 1.53
N ILE A 213 18.61 8.52 1.68
CA ILE A 213 19.42 7.75 2.63
C ILE A 213 18.91 7.94 4.06
N ASP A 214 18.67 9.17 4.49
CA ASP A 214 18.24 9.51 5.84
C ASP A 214 16.88 8.89 6.17
N VAL A 215 15.91 8.96 5.25
CA VAL A 215 14.59 8.36 5.42
C VAL A 215 14.68 6.84 5.50
N ILE A 216 15.47 6.21 4.62
CA ILE A 216 15.64 4.75 4.63
C ILE A 216 16.37 4.29 5.90
N GLN A 217 17.37 5.03 6.37
CA GLN A 217 18.08 4.72 7.62
C GLN A 217 17.16 4.88 8.83
N TRP A 218 16.32 5.91 8.84
CA TRP A 218 15.30 6.09 9.87
C TRP A 218 14.33 4.90 9.88
N TYR A 219 13.80 4.49 8.73
CA TYR A 219 12.95 3.30 8.65
C TYR A 219 13.65 2.03 9.14
N LYS A 220 14.88 1.78 8.67
CA LYS A 220 15.65 0.61 9.11
C LYS A 220 15.88 0.57 10.62
N LYS A 221 16.06 1.73 11.23
CA LYS A 221 16.24 1.85 12.69
C LYS A 221 14.96 1.49 13.45
N TYR A 222 13.81 1.91 12.95
CA TYR A 222 12.54 1.77 13.64
C TYR A 222 11.62 0.69 13.06
N ARG A 223 12.06 -0.06 12.06
CA ARG A 223 11.19 -1.02 11.35
C ARG A 223 10.57 -2.10 12.25
N GLY A 224 11.19 -2.46 13.38
CA GLY A 224 10.62 -3.39 14.34
C GLY A 224 9.27 -2.91 14.85
N ILE A 225 9.19 -1.66 15.27
CA ILE A 225 7.93 -1.06 15.71
C ILE A 225 7.04 -0.59 14.55
N LEU A 226 7.61 -0.13 13.43
CA LEU A 226 6.83 0.33 12.27
C LEU A 226 6.10 -0.80 11.54
N ASN A 227 6.57 -2.03 11.66
CA ASN A 227 5.92 -3.22 11.10
C ASN A 227 4.95 -3.90 12.08
N ALA A 228 4.76 -3.32 13.27
CA ALA A 228 3.83 -3.83 14.28
C ALA A 228 2.41 -3.27 14.06
N ASP A 229 1.50 -3.65 14.97
CA ASP A 229 0.11 -3.20 14.92
C ASP A 229 0.01 -1.69 14.96
N LEU A 230 -1.03 -1.17 14.30
CA LEU A 230 -1.25 0.27 14.17
C LEU A 230 -2.62 0.66 14.74
N ILE A 231 -2.62 1.75 15.51
CA ILE A 231 -3.81 2.38 16.06
C ILE A 231 -4.03 3.70 15.34
N HIS A 232 -5.22 3.90 14.80
CA HIS A 232 -5.63 5.18 14.22
C HIS A 232 -5.89 6.20 15.32
N LEU A 233 -5.23 7.37 15.26
CA LEU A 233 -5.46 8.49 16.15
C LEU A 233 -6.51 9.44 15.57
N ARG A 234 -6.32 9.85 14.32
CA ARG A 234 -7.24 10.72 13.61
C ARG A 234 -7.09 10.53 12.10
N ARG A 235 -8.23 10.41 11.39
CA ARG A 235 -8.27 10.33 9.92
C ARG A 235 -7.88 11.66 9.30
N ALA A 236 -7.10 11.65 8.22
CA ALA A 236 -6.77 12.84 7.45
C ALA A 236 -8.01 13.47 6.80
N ASP A 237 -8.24 14.76 7.01
CA ASP A 237 -9.33 15.53 6.42
C ASP A 237 -8.88 16.85 5.77
N GLY A 238 -7.58 17.15 5.84
CA GLY A 238 -7.01 18.38 5.32
C GLY A 238 -7.33 19.65 6.12
N ARG A 239 -8.01 19.54 7.27
CA ARG A 239 -8.49 20.67 8.09
C ARG A 239 -7.80 20.82 9.42
N ASP A 240 -7.20 19.75 9.92
CA ASP A 240 -6.48 19.71 11.18
C ASP A 240 -5.44 18.58 11.10
N TRP A 241 -4.70 18.34 12.21
CA TRP A 241 -3.75 17.24 12.29
C TRP A 241 -4.41 15.88 12.00
N ASP A 242 -3.62 14.96 11.54
CA ASP A 242 -3.98 13.55 11.44
C ASP A 242 -2.80 12.68 11.89
N GLY A 243 -3.04 11.39 12.10
CA GLY A 243 -1.95 10.52 12.51
C GLY A 243 -2.36 9.16 13.03
N PHE A 244 -1.33 8.39 13.37
CA PHE A 244 -1.44 7.02 13.86
C PHE A 244 -0.32 6.69 14.83
N LEU A 245 -0.48 5.59 15.56
CA LEU A 245 0.44 5.07 16.55
C LEU A 245 0.68 3.57 16.30
N HIS A 246 1.89 3.18 15.98
CA HIS A 246 2.31 1.78 16.03
C HIS A 246 2.50 1.34 17.47
N VAL A 247 2.14 0.09 17.78
CA VAL A 247 2.22 -0.49 19.13
C VAL A 247 2.72 -1.93 19.10
N ASN A 248 3.58 -2.27 20.06
CA ASN A 248 4.00 -3.65 20.30
C ASN A 248 4.35 -3.85 21.76
N ALA A 249 3.49 -4.53 22.50
CA ALA A 249 3.69 -4.82 23.92
C ALA A 249 4.87 -5.79 24.17
N GLN A 250 5.24 -6.59 23.18
CA GLN A 250 6.29 -7.61 23.30
C GLN A 250 7.70 -7.06 23.15
N GLU A 251 7.84 -5.84 22.61
CA GLU A 251 9.15 -5.21 22.46
C GLU A 251 9.75 -4.82 23.81
N SER A 252 11.04 -5.02 23.97
CA SER A 252 11.76 -4.73 25.22
C SER A 252 12.13 -3.25 25.38
N GLY A 253 12.14 -2.48 24.30
CA GLY A 253 12.51 -1.07 24.27
C GLY A 253 11.35 -0.18 23.82
N ILE A 254 11.36 0.18 22.55
CA ILE A 254 10.33 1.04 21.94
C ILE A 254 9.04 0.25 21.77
N LYS A 255 8.04 0.55 22.57
CA LYS A 255 6.73 -0.11 22.57
C LYS A 255 5.69 0.61 21.74
N GLY A 256 5.98 1.81 21.28
CA GLY A 256 5.15 2.57 20.37
C GLY A 256 5.95 3.58 19.56
N LEU A 257 5.42 3.93 18.38
CA LEU A 257 5.91 5.03 17.55
C LEU A 257 4.71 5.73 16.91
N ALA A 258 4.57 7.03 17.19
CA ALA A 258 3.51 7.85 16.63
C ALA A 258 4.04 8.71 15.46
N MET A 259 3.20 8.85 14.43
CA MET A 259 3.35 9.84 13.36
C MET A 259 2.18 10.79 13.41
N LEU A 260 2.45 12.09 13.44
CA LEU A 260 1.44 13.15 13.44
C LEU A 260 1.74 14.12 12.32
N PHE A 261 0.74 14.43 11.51
CA PHE A 261 0.87 15.27 10.32
C PHE A 261 0.03 16.54 10.46
N ASN A 262 0.51 17.63 9.91
CA ASN A 262 -0.20 18.89 9.78
C ASN A 262 -0.34 19.24 8.30
N PRO A 263 -1.54 19.21 7.72
CA PRO A 263 -1.76 19.59 6.33
C PRO A 263 -1.88 21.12 6.11
N LEU A 264 -1.91 21.90 7.19
CA LEU A 264 -2.16 23.34 7.12
C LEU A 264 -0.90 24.14 6.83
N LYS A 265 -1.04 25.28 6.17
CA LYS A 265 0.05 26.22 5.84
C LYS A 265 0.58 27.01 7.04
N THR A 266 0.07 26.74 8.23
CA THR A 266 0.54 27.33 9.49
C THR A 266 0.85 26.25 10.52
N PRO A 267 1.84 26.48 11.41
CA PRO A 267 2.08 25.58 12.52
C PRO A 267 0.82 25.46 13.41
N ILE A 268 0.59 24.29 13.95
CA ILE A 268 -0.51 24.05 14.89
C ILE A 268 0.02 23.47 16.19
N THR A 269 -0.58 23.88 17.31
CA THR A 269 -0.35 23.25 18.61
C THR A 269 -1.65 22.59 19.05
N ARG A 270 -1.58 21.30 19.38
CA ARG A 270 -2.75 20.52 19.83
C ARG A 270 -2.39 19.71 21.06
N THR A 271 -3.36 19.60 21.95
CA THR A 271 -3.31 18.59 23.03
C THR A 271 -4.06 17.37 22.55
N ILE A 272 -3.35 16.30 22.30
CA ILE A 272 -3.86 15.03 21.78
C ILE A 272 -3.92 13.98 22.89
N GLU A 273 -4.93 13.17 22.86
CA GLU A 273 -5.06 12.00 23.72
C GLU A 273 -4.40 10.81 23.01
N ILE A 274 -3.45 10.17 23.68
CA ILE A 274 -2.70 9.04 23.14
C ILE A 274 -3.13 7.78 23.88
N PRO A 275 -3.74 6.79 23.19
CA PRO A 275 -4.11 5.52 23.78
C PRO A 275 -2.91 4.58 23.84
N LEU A 276 -2.44 4.24 25.04
CA LEU A 276 -1.24 3.42 25.26
C LEU A 276 -1.54 2.00 25.76
N TYR A 277 -2.81 1.60 25.81
CA TYR A 277 -3.20 0.27 26.29
C TYR A 277 -2.44 -0.87 25.59
N TYR A 278 -2.35 -0.84 24.28
CA TYR A 278 -1.72 -1.89 23.49
C TYR A 278 -0.18 -1.85 23.50
N THR A 279 0.43 -0.86 24.14
CA THR A 279 1.87 -0.87 24.40
C THR A 279 2.25 -1.74 25.62
N GLY A 280 1.26 -2.11 26.44
CA GLY A 280 1.48 -2.81 27.70
C GLY A 280 2.04 -1.92 28.81
N ILE A 281 2.17 -0.62 28.62
CA ILE A 281 2.63 0.34 29.63
C ILE A 281 1.43 0.68 30.55
N THR A 282 1.67 0.65 31.88
CA THR A 282 0.56 0.72 32.83
C THR A 282 0.50 2.00 33.68
N LYS A 283 1.61 2.70 33.87
CA LYS A 283 1.66 3.86 34.80
C LYS A 283 2.23 5.11 34.15
N GLN A 284 3.43 5.04 33.63
CA GLN A 284 4.15 6.14 33.04
C GLN A 284 4.80 5.69 31.75
N ALA A 285 4.82 6.56 30.78
CA ALA A 285 5.51 6.36 29.51
C ALA A 285 6.54 7.47 29.28
N LYS A 286 7.67 7.09 28.77
CA LYS A 286 8.68 8.01 28.28
C LYS A 286 8.45 8.25 26.80
N ILE A 287 8.23 9.49 26.44
CA ILE A 287 8.02 9.96 25.06
C ILE A 287 9.31 10.62 24.58
N THR A 288 9.90 10.11 23.52
CA THR A 288 11.09 10.71 22.91
C THR A 288 10.78 11.17 21.50
N PHE A 289 10.81 12.48 21.29
CA PHE A 289 10.57 13.09 19.98
C PHE A 289 11.76 12.94 19.03
N GLY A 290 11.52 13.12 17.74
CA GLY A 290 12.56 13.06 16.71
C GLY A 290 13.69 14.07 16.87
N ASP A 291 13.43 15.22 17.50
CA ASP A 291 14.41 16.23 17.90
C ASP A 291 15.15 15.90 19.21
N LYS A 292 14.95 14.69 19.75
CA LYS A 292 15.49 14.18 21.01
C LYS A 292 14.90 14.83 22.28
N THR A 293 13.89 15.67 22.17
CA THR A 293 13.13 16.15 23.34
C THR A 293 12.46 14.96 24.04
N VAL A 294 12.59 14.89 25.36
CA VAL A 294 12.02 13.80 26.17
C VAL A 294 10.95 14.37 27.10
N LYS A 295 9.82 13.69 27.16
CA LYS A 295 8.73 13.96 28.13
C LYS A 295 8.34 12.66 28.82
N THR A 296 8.07 12.73 30.12
CA THR A 296 7.42 11.64 30.85
C THR A 296 5.95 11.99 31.03
N VAL A 297 5.07 11.06 30.67
CA VAL A 297 3.63 11.22 30.81
C VAL A 297 3.07 10.16 31.75
N THR A 298 2.06 10.54 32.53
CA THR A 298 1.35 9.59 33.40
C THR A 298 0.06 9.14 32.69
N LEU A 299 -0.22 7.86 32.78
CA LEU A 299 -1.41 7.26 32.21
C LEU A 299 -2.58 7.33 33.20
N ASP A 300 -3.76 7.58 32.68
CA ASP A 300 -5.00 7.47 33.47
C ASP A 300 -5.43 5.98 33.61
N ARG A 301 -6.58 5.75 34.25
CA ARG A 301 -7.12 4.42 34.46
C ARG A 301 -7.52 3.68 33.16
N PHE A 302 -7.60 4.40 32.05
CA PHE A 302 -7.89 3.87 30.71
C PHE A 302 -6.61 3.71 29.87
N PHE A 303 -5.44 3.83 30.48
CA PHE A 303 -4.15 3.76 29.82
C PHE A 303 -3.95 4.83 28.75
N LYS A 304 -4.56 6.01 28.95
CA LYS A 304 -4.45 7.16 28.08
C LYS A 304 -3.61 8.25 28.71
N SER A 305 -2.99 9.07 27.89
CA SER A 305 -2.30 10.27 28.32
C SER A 305 -2.57 11.43 27.36
N LYS A 306 -2.51 12.65 27.89
CA LYS A 306 -2.61 13.88 27.09
C LYS A 306 -1.23 14.44 26.83
N LEU A 307 -0.93 14.69 25.55
CA LEU A 307 0.36 15.24 25.09
C LEU A 307 0.13 16.49 24.24
N THR A 308 0.71 17.62 24.67
CA THR A 308 0.71 18.83 23.85
C THR A 308 1.87 18.78 22.88
N VAL A 309 1.55 18.88 21.58
CA VAL A 309 2.50 18.79 20.46
C VAL A 309 2.31 19.98 19.54
N THR A 310 3.41 20.57 19.11
CA THR A 310 3.43 21.55 18.01
C THR A 310 3.91 20.85 16.75
N ILE A 311 3.11 20.93 15.68
CA ILE A 311 3.43 20.33 14.39
C ILE A 311 3.66 21.48 13.39
N PRO A 312 4.83 21.57 12.75
CA PRO A 312 5.13 22.62 11.78
C PRO A 312 4.14 22.64 10.63
N ALA A 313 4.07 23.76 9.91
CA ALA A 313 3.21 23.91 8.73
C ALA A 313 3.57 22.85 7.67
N GLU A 314 2.55 22.28 7.03
CA GLU A 314 2.69 21.31 5.93
C GLU A 314 3.75 20.22 6.20
N SER A 315 3.84 19.76 7.45
CA SER A 315 4.90 18.88 7.91
C SER A 315 4.39 17.81 8.87
N TYR A 316 5.33 17.13 9.52
CA TYR A 316 5.03 16.06 10.48
C TYR A 316 5.96 16.13 11.69
N VAL A 317 5.54 15.50 12.77
CA VAL A 317 6.38 15.14 13.90
C VAL A 317 6.18 13.66 14.22
N TRP A 318 7.19 13.06 14.80
CA TRP A 318 7.10 11.69 15.30
C TRP A 318 7.76 11.58 16.67
N PHE A 319 7.34 10.58 17.43
CA PHE A 319 7.93 10.26 18.72
C PHE A 319 7.82 8.76 19.02
N THR A 320 8.75 8.27 19.80
CA THR A 320 8.72 6.91 20.35
C THR A 320 8.14 6.91 21.77
N VAL A 321 7.61 5.75 22.15
CA VAL A 321 7.02 5.47 23.46
C VAL A 321 7.73 4.27 24.08
N GLU A 322 8.27 4.47 25.30
CA GLU A 322 8.98 3.48 26.10
C GLU A 322 8.38 3.37 27.51
#